data_1af31709bd29325df9bfc735a1ff7306
#
_entry.id   1af31709bd29325df9bfc735a1ff7306
#
_cell.length_a   1.000
_cell.length_b   1.000
_cell.length_c   1.000
_cell.angle_alpha   90.00
_cell.angle_beta   90.00
_cell.angle_gamma   90.00
#
_symmetry.space_group_name_H-M   'P 1'
#
loop_
_entity.id
_entity.type
_entity.pdbx_description
1 polymer ?
#
loop_
_entity_poly.entity_id
_entity_poly.type
_entity_poly.pdbx_seq_one_letter_code
_entity_poly.pdbx_strand_id
1 'polypeptide(L)'
;MAESKRGLAAVPRGVWVLGIVSLCMDLSSELIHALLPLYLAAGLGLSMLSIGIIEGIAEATALIVKVFSGVLSDYFHRRKPLVVIGYGLAACTKIVFPLASTVGWIVTARFADRVGKGIRGAPRDALIADITPASVRGASFGLRQALDTVGGVGGPLLAIAAITAFAGDFKAAFWVAVVPAFAAVVLLVVGVDEPDRRATDGEASAARRLQFADAKRLGSRFAVVVAIAAVLTLARFSEAFLVLRARDVGLAIAAAPWVMVAMSAVYAAVSYPAGSAADRGYGPKLLSAGLVSLVAADLVLANATGGAGAVLGAMLWGLHMGLTQGLLSALVAASAPPDLRGTAFGVFNLVCGVALLAASVLAGWLWDAFGPRFTFYAGAGLTAVAWVGFLFYGRGAANLRRP
;
A
#
# COMPACT_ATOMS: atom_id res chain seq x y z
N MET A 1 37.95 23.62 2.71
CA MET A 1 36.47 23.86 2.74
C MET A 1 35.86 22.86 1.79
N ALA A 2 35.26 21.79 2.32
CA ALA A 2 34.52 20.80 1.48
C ALA A 2 33.19 21.43 1.11
N GLU A 3 32.94 21.60 -0.19
CA GLU A 3 31.61 21.97 -0.70
C GLU A 3 30.58 20.98 -0.17
N SER A 4 29.67 21.47 0.68
CA SER A 4 28.56 20.67 1.18
C SER A 4 27.73 20.23 -0.02
N LYS A 5 27.83 18.96 -0.40
CA LYS A 5 26.95 18.35 -1.40
C LYS A 5 25.50 18.63 -1.01
N ARG A 6 24.73 19.30 -1.87
CA ARG A 6 23.33 19.65 -1.63
C ARG A 6 22.41 18.72 -2.45
N GLY A 7 21.22 18.42 -1.93
CA GLY A 7 20.22 17.62 -2.62
C GLY A 7 20.53 16.13 -2.70
N LEU A 8 20.18 15.48 -3.81
CA LEU A 8 20.32 14.04 -4.02
C LEU A 8 21.77 13.54 -3.95
N ALA A 9 22.77 14.37 -4.27
CA ALA A 9 24.18 14.04 -4.17
C ALA A 9 24.69 13.85 -2.71
N ALA A 10 23.93 14.35 -1.73
CA ALA A 10 24.24 14.19 -0.30
C ALA A 10 23.57 12.94 0.32
N VAL A 11 22.70 12.25 -0.41
CA VAL A 11 22.01 11.05 0.07
C VAL A 11 23.00 9.89 0.16
N PRO A 12 23.08 9.18 1.31
CA PRO A 12 24.01 8.07 1.50
C PRO A 12 23.81 6.93 0.48
N ARG A 13 24.90 6.27 0.09
CA ARG A 13 24.84 5.12 -0.86
C ARG A 13 23.89 4.03 -0.40
N GLY A 14 23.85 3.71 0.89
CA GLY A 14 22.93 2.70 1.44
C GLY A 14 21.46 3.00 1.19
N VAL A 15 21.06 4.29 1.16
CA VAL A 15 19.69 4.71 0.85
C VAL A 15 19.36 4.47 -0.63
N TRP A 16 20.30 4.77 -1.54
CA TRP A 16 20.15 4.45 -2.96
C TRP A 16 19.98 2.96 -3.18
N VAL A 17 20.79 2.13 -2.54
CA VAL A 17 20.66 0.68 -2.62
C VAL A 17 19.31 0.22 -2.09
N LEU A 18 18.88 0.69 -0.91
CA LEU A 18 17.55 0.34 -0.35
C LEU A 18 16.39 0.80 -1.25
N GLY A 19 16.54 1.94 -1.91
CA GLY A 19 15.57 2.41 -2.90
C GLY A 19 15.49 1.50 -4.12
N ILE A 20 16.64 1.07 -4.67
CA ILE A 20 16.69 0.14 -5.81
C ILE A 20 16.18 -1.26 -5.40
N VAL A 21 16.48 -1.72 -4.19
CA VAL A 21 15.92 -2.95 -3.61
C VAL A 21 14.39 -2.89 -3.57
N SER A 22 13.84 -1.77 -3.12
CA SER A 22 12.39 -1.55 -3.11
C SER A 22 11.82 -1.53 -4.53
N LEU A 23 12.42 -0.78 -5.44
CA LEU A 23 12.05 -0.75 -6.87
C LEU A 23 11.97 -2.15 -7.46
N CYS A 24 13.03 -2.95 -7.32
CA CYS A 24 13.09 -4.32 -7.87
C CYS A 24 11.99 -5.20 -7.27
N MET A 25 11.78 -5.13 -5.96
CA MET A 25 10.74 -5.93 -5.31
C MET A 25 9.33 -5.46 -5.71
N ASP A 26 9.11 -4.16 -5.89
CA ASP A 26 7.81 -3.63 -6.29
C ASP A 26 7.53 -3.95 -7.77
N LEU A 27 8.52 -3.90 -8.67
CA LEU A 27 8.39 -4.44 -10.05
C LEU A 27 7.88 -5.89 -10.03
N SER A 28 8.48 -6.73 -9.17
CA SER A 28 8.08 -8.13 -9.03
C SER A 28 6.68 -8.29 -8.45
N SER A 29 6.40 -7.60 -7.35
CA SER A 29 5.14 -7.75 -6.60
C SER A 29 3.96 -7.17 -7.36
N GLU A 30 4.13 -6.04 -8.03
CA GLU A 30 3.07 -5.38 -8.81
C GLU A 30 2.80 -6.10 -10.13
N LEU A 31 3.80 -6.81 -10.73
CA LEU A 31 3.54 -7.73 -11.83
C LEU A 31 2.57 -8.84 -11.40
N ILE A 32 2.85 -9.50 -10.26
CA ILE A 32 1.96 -10.54 -9.72
C ILE A 32 0.59 -9.94 -9.38
N HIS A 33 0.55 -8.78 -8.72
CA HIS A 33 -0.69 -8.12 -8.32
C HIS A 33 -1.59 -7.78 -9.52
N ALA A 34 -1.00 -7.38 -10.64
CA ALA A 34 -1.73 -7.06 -11.87
C ALA A 34 -2.28 -8.30 -12.61
N LEU A 35 -1.58 -9.43 -12.55
CA LEU A 35 -1.98 -10.65 -13.29
C LEU A 35 -2.73 -11.66 -12.43
N LEU A 36 -2.49 -11.71 -11.12
CA LEU A 36 -3.04 -12.74 -10.25
C LEU A 36 -4.57 -12.75 -10.23
N PRO A 37 -5.29 -11.61 -10.10
CA PRO A 37 -6.75 -11.62 -10.14
C PRO A 37 -7.31 -12.20 -11.46
N LEU A 38 -6.67 -11.89 -12.59
CA LEU A 38 -7.02 -12.43 -13.90
C LEU A 38 -6.77 -13.93 -13.97
N TYR A 39 -5.65 -14.40 -13.44
CA TYR A 39 -5.34 -15.83 -13.37
C TYR A 39 -6.33 -16.59 -12.47
N LEU A 40 -6.68 -16.03 -11.32
CA LEU A 40 -7.66 -16.64 -10.41
C LEU A 40 -9.05 -16.71 -11.06
N ALA A 41 -9.50 -15.65 -11.74
CA ALA A 41 -10.81 -15.60 -12.39
C ALA A 41 -10.85 -16.39 -13.71
N ALA A 42 -9.99 -16.04 -14.67
CA ALA A 42 -10.05 -16.60 -16.03
C ALA A 42 -9.26 -17.92 -16.17
N GLY A 43 -8.17 -18.09 -15.42
CA GLY A 43 -7.32 -19.29 -15.48
C GLY A 43 -7.83 -20.42 -14.60
N LEU A 44 -8.35 -20.10 -13.42
CA LEU A 44 -8.77 -21.10 -12.42
C LEU A 44 -10.28 -21.12 -12.17
N GLY A 45 -11.05 -20.20 -12.76
CA GLY A 45 -12.51 -20.15 -12.66
C GLY A 45 -13.05 -19.84 -11.26
N LEU A 46 -12.29 -19.16 -10.42
CA LEU A 46 -12.71 -18.79 -9.07
C LEU A 46 -13.80 -17.73 -9.10
N SER A 47 -14.75 -17.83 -8.15
CA SER A 47 -15.75 -16.79 -7.92
C SER A 47 -15.11 -15.49 -7.42
N MET A 48 -15.78 -14.34 -7.65
CA MET A 48 -15.29 -13.05 -7.18
C MET A 48 -15.26 -12.96 -5.65
N LEU A 49 -16.17 -13.66 -4.97
CA LEU A 49 -16.13 -13.82 -3.51
C LEU A 49 -14.83 -14.51 -3.06
N SER A 50 -14.44 -15.59 -3.72
CA SER A 50 -13.18 -16.30 -3.40
C SER A 50 -11.97 -15.40 -3.62
N ILE A 51 -11.94 -14.64 -4.71
CA ILE A 51 -10.88 -13.67 -5.00
C ILE A 51 -10.87 -12.55 -3.95
N GLY A 52 -12.03 -12.04 -3.59
CA GLY A 52 -12.18 -11.03 -2.52
C GLY A 52 -11.65 -11.51 -1.17
N ILE A 53 -11.91 -12.76 -0.80
CA ILE A 53 -11.36 -13.38 0.41
C ILE A 53 -9.83 -13.48 0.34
N ILE A 54 -9.28 -13.99 -0.76
CA ILE A 54 -7.83 -14.16 -0.96
C ILE A 54 -7.11 -12.81 -0.88
N GLU A 55 -7.57 -11.83 -1.64
CA GLU A 55 -6.95 -10.49 -1.66
C GLU A 55 -7.17 -9.76 -0.33
N GLY A 56 -8.36 -9.87 0.26
CA GLY A 56 -8.66 -9.25 1.55
C GLY A 56 -7.78 -9.78 2.68
N ILE A 57 -7.61 -11.10 2.77
CA ILE A 57 -6.68 -11.73 3.75
C ILE A 57 -5.25 -11.27 3.47
N ALA A 58 -4.83 -11.24 2.22
CA ALA A 58 -3.49 -10.85 1.83
C ALA A 58 -3.16 -9.41 2.27
N GLU A 59 -4.00 -8.44 1.92
CA GLU A 59 -3.78 -7.04 2.26
C GLU A 59 -3.90 -6.78 3.78
N ALA A 60 -4.88 -7.38 4.45
CA ALA A 60 -5.00 -7.31 5.91
C ALA A 60 -3.75 -7.84 6.62
N THR A 61 -3.21 -8.97 6.13
CA THR A 61 -1.98 -9.56 6.68
C THR A 61 -0.80 -8.60 6.62
N ALA A 62 -0.58 -7.91 5.50
CA ALA A 62 0.52 -6.97 5.36
C ALA A 62 0.41 -5.81 6.37
N LEU A 63 -0.79 -5.27 6.59
CA LEU A 63 -1.04 -4.21 7.57
C LEU A 63 -0.83 -4.68 9.01
N ILE A 64 -1.36 -5.85 9.35
CA ILE A 64 -1.28 -6.41 10.71
C ILE A 64 0.18 -6.78 11.05
N VAL A 65 0.87 -7.49 10.16
CA VAL A 65 2.27 -7.91 10.39
C VAL A 65 3.21 -6.70 10.50
N LYS A 66 2.95 -5.63 9.74
CA LYS A 66 3.73 -4.38 9.82
C LYS A 66 3.72 -3.78 11.23
N VAL A 67 2.64 -3.90 11.98
CA VAL A 67 2.55 -3.41 13.38
C VAL A 67 3.56 -4.15 14.26
N PHE A 68 3.61 -5.47 14.15
CA PHE A 68 4.49 -6.31 14.97
C PHE A 68 5.95 -6.19 14.54
N SER A 69 6.22 -6.05 13.25
CA SER A 69 7.60 -5.98 12.74
C SER A 69 8.35 -4.73 13.21
N GLY A 70 7.66 -3.62 13.40
CA GLY A 70 8.25 -2.40 13.98
C GLY A 70 8.74 -2.63 15.40
N VAL A 71 7.89 -3.20 16.26
CA VAL A 71 8.25 -3.53 17.65
C VAL A 71 9.39 -4.52 17.72
N LEU A 72 9.34 -5.55 16.87
CA LEU A 72 10.37 -6.58 16.82
C LEU A 72 11.72 -6.01 16.38
N SER A 73 11.70 -5.09 15.43
CA SER A 73 12.90 -4.36 14.97
C SER A 73 13.56 -3.54 16.06
N ASP A 74 12.75 -2.86 16.88
CA ASP A 74 13.24 -2.06 17.98
C ASP A 74 13.78 -2.95 19.12
N TYR A 75 13.17 -4.10 19.35
CA TYR A 75 13.62 -5.07 20.37
C TYR A 75 14.97 -5.72 20.04
N PHE A 76 15.16 -6.17 18.80
CA PHE A 76 16.38 -6.87 18.41
C PHE A 76 17.58 -5.94 18.13
N HIS A 77 17.38 -4.62 18.05
CA HIS A 77 18.42 -3.62 17.73
C HIS A 77 19.18 -3.90 16.41
N ARG A 78 18.73 -4.90 15.65
CA ARG A 78 19.27 -5.31 14.34
C ARG A 78 18.17 -5.24 13.31
N ARG A 79 18.27 -4.33 12.35
CA ARG A 79 17.22 -4.08 11.35
C ARG A 79 17.45 -4.83 10.06
N LYS A 80 18.69 -4.92 9.58
CA LYS A 80 19.02 -5.58 8.32
C LYS A 80 18.56 -7.04 8.27
N PRO A 81 18.76 -7.91 9.30
CA PRO A 81 18.28 -9.28 9.24
C PRO A 81 16.76 -9.40 9.03
N LEU A 82 15.94 -8.57 9.69
CA LEU A 82 14.49 -8.56 9.51
C LEU A 82 14.11 -8.12 8.09
N VAL A 83 14.81 -7.11 7.56
CA VAL A 83 14.62 -6.66 6.18
C VAL A 83 14.97 -7.78 5.21
N VAL A 84 16.11 -8.48 5.38
CA VAL A 84 16.53 -9.62 4.55
C VAL A 84 15.52 -10.75 4.61
N ILE A 85 15.04 -11.13 5.81
CA ILE A 85 14.00 -12.17 5.97
C ILE A 85 12.74 -11.78 5.22
N GLY A 86 12.25 -10.54 5.36
CA GLY A 86 11.05 -10.08 4.69
C GLY A 86 11.16 -10.06 3.16
N TYR A 87 12.27 -9.58 2.62
CA TYR A 87 12.53 -9.61 1.17
C TYR A 87 12.77 -11.04 0.67
N GLY A 88 13.53 -11.86 1.41
CA GLY A 88 13.81 -13.25 1.08
C GLY A 88 12.55 -14.10 1.03
N LEU A 89 11.68 -13.97 2.05
CA LEU A 89 10.39 -14.66 2.06
C LEU A 89 9.54 -14.26 0.84
N ALA A 90 9.43 -12.96 0.55
CA ALA A 90 8.71 -12.48 -0.62
C ALA A 90 9.33 -13.00 -1.94
N ALA A 91 10.67 -13.04 -2.06
CA ALA A 91 11.33 -13.56 -3.27
C ALA A 91 11.07 -15.06 -3.47
N CYS A 92 11.15 -15.86 -2.40
CA CYS A 92 10.87 -17.30 -2.46
C CYS A 92 9.43 -17.58 -2.93
N THR A 93 8.45 -16.77 -2.50
CA THR A 93 7.06 -16.96 -2.93
C THR A 93 6.88 -16.74 -4.44
N LYS A 94 7.73 -15.90 -5.09
CA LYS A 94 7.64 -15.67 -6.53
C LYS A 94 7.88 -16.93 -7.35
N ILE A 95 8.68 -17.86 -6.86
CA ILE A 95 8.90 -19.16 -7.50
C ILE A 95 7.66 -20.06 -7.36
N VAL A 96 6.91 -19.89 -6.27
CA VAL A 96 5.73 -20.74 -6.02
C VAL A 96 4.59 -20.41 -7.00
N PHE A 97 4.38 -19.15 -7.38
CA PHE A 97 3.28 -18.77 -8.28
C PHE A 97 3.32 -19.53 -9.63
N PRO A 98 4.42 -19.57 -10.40
CA PRO A 98 4.46 -20.32 -11.64
C PRO A 98 4.41 -21.84 -11.47
N LEU A 99 4.90 -22.35 -10.33
CA LEU A 99 4.92 -23.80 -10.03
C LEU A 99 3.62 -24.30 -9.39
N ALA A 100 2.75 -23.40 -8.95
CA ALA A 100 1.54 -23.77 -8.25
C ALA A 100 0.63 -24.67 -9.11
N SER A 101 0.31 -25.85 -8.58
CA SER A 101 -0.58 -26.82 -9.20
C SER A 101 -2.02 -26.73 -8.67
N THR A 102 -2.22 -26.08 -7.53
CA THR A 102 -3.52 -25.93 -6.88
C THR A 102 -3.73 -24.51 -6.36
N VAL A 103 -5.00 -24.12 -6.16
CA VAL A 103 -5.37 -22.85 -5.54
C VAL A 103 -4.73 -22.67 -4.17
N GLY A 104 -4.61 -23.75 -3.38
CA GLY A 104 -4.00 -23.72 -2.05
C GLY A 104 -2.55 -23.23 -2.06
N TRP A 105 -1.75 -23.66 -3.04
CA TRP A 105 -0.37 -23.16 -3.21
C TRP A 105 -0.32 -21.68 -3.53
N ILE A 106 -1.24 -21.18 -4.37
CA ILE A 106 -1.32 -19.76 -4.73
C ILE A 106 -1.70 -18.91 -3.52
N VAL A 107 -2.71 -19.36 -2.76
CA VAL A 107 -3.16 -18.69 -1.54
C VAL A 107 -2.02 -18.63 -0.51
N THR A 108 -1.31 -19.74 -0.31
CA THR A 108 -0.17 -19.81 0.61
C THR A 108 0.95 -18.87 0.16
N ALA A 109 1.29 -18.86 -1.14
CA ALA A 109 2.30 -17.97 -1.69
C ALA A 109 1.90 -16.49 -1.52
N ARG A 110 0.64 -16.15 -1.82
CA ARG A 110 0.11 -14.79 -1.67
C ARG A 110 0.16 -14.33 -0.21
N PHE A 111 -0.28 -15.19 0.72
CA PHE A 111 -0.22 -14.91 2.15
C PHE A 111 1.22 -14.72 2.64
N ALA A 112 2.13 -15.63 2.30
CA ALA A 112 3.54 -15.55 2.70
C ALA A 112 4.25 -14.32 2.10
N ASP A 113 3.92 -13.94 0.86
CA ASP A 113 4.40 -12.69 0.24
C ASP A 113 3.97 -11.45 1.07
N ARG A 114 2.71 -11.42 1.52
CA ARG A 114 2.19 -10.31 2.34
C ARG A 114 2.78 -10.29 3.75
N VAL A 115 3.04 -11.45 4.34
CA VAL A 115 3.83 -11.55 5.58
C VAL A 115 5.23 -10.96 5.37
N GLY A 116 5.92 -11.32 4.28
CA GLY A 116 7.21 -10.75 3.90
C GLY A 116 7.15 -9.22 3.75
N LYS A 117 6.12 -8.69 3.10
CA LYS A 117 5.87 -7.24 2.95
C LYS A 117 5.69 -6.56 4.31
N GLY A 118 4.92 -7.17 5.20
CA GLY A 118 4.71 -6.67 6.56
C GLY A 118 5.99 -6.66 7.39
N ILE A 119 6.78 -7.76 7.35
CA ILE A 119 8.04 -7.88 8.10
C ILE A 119 9.05 -6.80 7.67
N ARG A 120 9.22 -6.55 6.37
CA ARG A 120 10.28 -5.65 5.88
C ARG A 120 9.95 -4.17 6.01
N GLY A 121 8.66 -3.79 6.06
CA GLY A 121 8.23 -2.40 5.90
C GLY A 121 8.78 -1.45 6.95
N ALA A 122 8.46 -1.68 8.22
CA ALA A 122 8.90 -0.82 9.32
C ALA A 122 10.44 -0.89 9.57
N PRO A 123 11.08 -2.09 9.59
CA PRO A 123 12.54 -2.18 9.75
C PRO A 123 13.32 -1.48 8.63
N ARG A 124 12.86 -1.56 7.38
CA ARG A 124 13.48 -0.86 6.25
C ARG A 124 13.46 0.66 6.44
N ASP A 125 12.29 1.20 6.76
CA ASP A 125 12.13 2.64 6.94
C ASP A 125 12.97 3.14 8.13
N ALA A 126 13.06 2.35 9.18
CA ALA A 126 13.90 2.62 10.32
C ALA A 126 15.40 2.54 9.97
N LEU A 127 15.83 1.57 9.15
CA LEU A 127 17.21 1.45 8.68
C LEU A 127 17.62 2.68 7.83
N ILE A 128 16.72 3.15 6.95
CA ILE A 128 16.93 4.40 6.20
C ILE A 128 17.15 5.58 7.15
N ALA A 129 16.35 5.70 8.22
CA ALA A 129 16.49 6.77 9.19
C ALA A 129 17.82 6.71 9.94
N ASP A 130 18.33 5.50 10.24
CA ASP A 130 19.58 5.29 10.97
C ASP A 130 20.83 5.66 10.17
N ILE A 131 20.84 5.28 8.86
CA ILE A 131 22.00 5.55 8.00
C ILE A 131 21.98 6.96 7.40
N THR A 132 20.93 7.75 7.67
CA THR A 132 20.73 9.06 7.05
C THR A 132 20.94 10.20 8.04
N PRO A 133 21.87 11.14 7.77
CA PRO A 133 22.00 12.37 8.54
C PRO A 133 20.71 13.17 8.58
N ALA A 134 20.41 13.83 9.71
CA ALA A 134 19.17 14.59 9.92
C ALA A 134 18.93 15.65 8.80
N SER A 135 20.01 16.26 8.30
CA SER A 135 19.95 17.31 7.25
C SER A 135 19.43 16.83 5.88
N VAL A 136 19.50 15.52 5.57
CA VAL A 136 19.10 14.94 4.29
C VAL A 136 18.06 13.83 4.43
N ARG A 137 17.47 13.68 5.63
CA ARG A 137 16.50 12.62 5.92
C ARG A 137 15.26 12.71 5.03
N GLY A 138 14.73 13.92 4.83
CA GLY A 138 13.58 14.15 3.92
C GLY A 138 13.90 13.75 2.49
N ALA A 139 15.08 14.11 1.97
CA ALA A 139 15.52 13.72 0.62
C ALA A 139 15.68 12.20 0.48
N SER A 140 16.16 11.52 1.52
CA SER A 140 16.32 10.06 1.56
C SER A 140 15.00 9.31 1.49
N PHE A 141 14.00 9.71 2.28
CA PHE A 141 12.66 9.15 2.21
C PHE A 141 11.97 9.50 0.89
N GLY A 142 12.17 10.72 0.37
CA GLY A 142 11.67 11.14 -0.93
C GLY A 142 12.23 10.30 -2.07
N LEU A 143 13.54 10.03 -2.08
CA LEU A 143 14.17 9.15 -3.06
C LEU A 143 13.60 7.74 -3.01
N ARG A 144 13.49 7.15 -1.82
CA ARG A 144 12.88 5.83 -1.66
C ARG A 144 11.46 5.80 -2.19
N GLN A 145 10.64 6.79 -1.84
CA GLN A 145 9.24 6.87 -2.30
C GLN A 145 9.15 7.02 -3.83
N ALA A 146 10.04 7.79 -4.44
CA ALA A 146 10.09 7.93 -5.89
C ALA A 146 10.41 6.58 -6.57
N LEU A 147 11.36 5.82 -6.04
CA LEU A 147 11.73 4.52 -6.56
C LEU A 147 10.63 3.47 -6.34
N ASP A 148 9.94 3.47 -5.20
CA ASP A 148 8.73 2.66 -4.96
C ASP A 148 7.65 2.98 -6.02
N THR A 149 7.45 4.27 -6.32
CA THR A 149 6.47 4.72 -7.32
C THR A 149 6.83 4.25 -8.73
N VAL A 150 8.13 4.31 -9.11
CA VAL A 150 8.60 3.77 -10.39
C VAL A 150 8.33 2.26 -10.46
N GLY A 151 8.53 1.53 -9.36
CA GLY A 151 8.17 0.11 -9.25
C GLY A 151 6.68 -0.13 -9.40
N GLY A 152 5.86 0.70 -8.77
CA GLY A 152 4.39 0.63 -8.83
C GLY A 152 3.80 0.85 -10.23
N VAL A 153 4.43 1.69 -11.05
CA VAL A 153 4.06 1.87 -12.48
C VAL A 153 4.71 0.80 -13.35
N GLY A 154 5.98 0.49 -13.10
CA GLY A 154 6.78 -0.44 -13.90
C GLY A 154 6.31 -1.89 -13.78
N GLY A 155 5.82 -2.31 -12.59
CA GLY A 155 5.33 -3.67 -12.38
C GLY A 155 4.17 -4.05 -13.30
N PRO A 156 3.07 -3.29 -13.34
CA PRO A 156 1.99 -3.53 -14.29
C PRO A 156 2.40 -3.41 -15.77
N LEU A 157 3.33 -2.52 -16.12
CA LEU A 157 3.91 -2.47 -17.46
C LEU A 157 4.68 -3.76 -17.80
N LEU A 158 5.48 -4.25 -16.85
CA LEU A 158 6.18 -5.51 -16.97
C LEU A 158 5.20 -6.69 -17.07
N ALA A 159 4.07 -6.64 -16.38
CA ALA A 159 2.99 -7.61 -16.47
C ALA A 159 2.39 -7.66 -17.88
N ILE A 160 2.10 -6.50 -18.49
CA ILE A 160 1.61 -6.39 -19.87
C ILE A 160 2.62 -6.97 -20.83
N ALA A 161 3.89 -6.60 -20.69
CA ALA A 161 4.96 -7.10 -21.56
C ALA A 161 5.11 -8.62 -21.43
N ALA A 162 5.13 -9.15 -20.21
CA ALA A 162 5.28 -10.58 -19.95
C ALA A 162 4.09 -11.39 -20.49
N ILE A 163 2.85 -11.01 -20.16
CA ILE A 163 1.68 -11.77 -20.60
C ILE A 163 1.51 -11.74 -22.12
N THR A 164 1.94 -10.65 -22.77
CA THR A 164 1.94 -10.52 -24.23
C THR A 164 3.03 -11.39 -24.86
N ALA A 165 4.26 -11.33 -24.33
CA ALA A 165 5.39 -12.11 -24.83
C ALA A 165 5.16 -13.63 -24.72
N PHE A 166 4.48 -14.07 -23.66
CA PHE A 166 4.15 -15.48 -23.45
C PHE A 166 2.74 -15.86 -23.94
N ALA A 167 2.17 -15.08 -24.87
CA ALA A 167 0.90 -15.38 -25.55
C ALA A 167 -0.26 -15.71 -24.59
N GLY A 168 -0.32 -15.08 -23.44
CA GLY A 168 -1.38 -15.27 -22.44
C GLY A 168 -1.10 -16.36 -21.40
N ASP A 169 0.07 -17.00 -21.41
CA ASP A 169 0.46 -17.97 -20.37
C ASP A 169 0.84 -17.24 -19.07
N PHE A 170 -0.06 -17.27 -18.10
CA PHE A 170 0.14 -16.65 -16.79
C PHE A 170 1.33 -17.24 -16.01
N LYS A 171 1.54 -18.58 -16.10
CA LYS A 171 2.63 -19.23 -15.38
C LYS A 171 3.98 -18.82 -15.93
N ALA A 172 4.11 -18.77 -17.25
CA ALA A 172 5.30 -18.26 -17.91
C ALA A 172 5.54 -16.77 -17.56
N ALA A 173 4.50 -15.95 -17.58
CA ALA A 173 4.60 -14.54 -17.20
C ALA A 173 5.03 -14.35 -15.73
N PHE A 174 4.59 -15.19 -14.79
CA PHE A 174 5.00 -15.12 -13.39
C PHE A 174 6.50 -15.40 -13.18
N TRP A 175 7.15 -16.18 -14.03
CA TRP A 175 8.61 -16.37 -13.95
C TRP A 175 9.40 -15.07 -14.11
N VAL A 176 8.86 -14.10 -14.84
CA VAL A 176 9.49 -12.77 -15.00
C VAL A 176 9.62 -12.06 -13.66
N ALA A 177 8.65 -12.25 -12.75
CA ALA A 177 8.67 -11.63 -11.41
C ALA A 177 9.81 -12.16 -10.52
N VAL A 178 10.33 -13.37 -10.80
CA VAL A 178 11.38 -14.00 -9.99
C VAL A 178 12.68 -13.21 -10.10
N VAL A 179 13.04 -12.75 -11.30
CA VAL A 179 14.32 -12.08 -11.54
C VAL A 179 14.48 -10.82 -10.69
N PRO A 180 13.58 -9.81 -10.75
CA PRO A 180 13.72 -8.61 -9.94
C PRO A 180 13.56 -8.90 -8.42
N ALA A 181 12.79 -9.91 -8.01
CA ALA A 181 12.68 -10.26 -6.60
C ALA A 181 14.00 -10.76 -6.02
N PHE A 182 14.69 -11.68 -6.70
CA PHE A 182 15.99 -12.16 -6.25
C PHE A 182 17.08 -11.11 -6.40
N ALA A 183 17.06 -10.28 -7.45
CA ALA A 183 17.95 -9.13 -7.56
C ALA A 183 17.82 -8.20 -6.36
N ALA A 184 16.61 -7.94 -5.87
CA ALA A 184 16.38 -7.15 -4.66
C ALA A 184 17.07 -7.77 -3.43
N VAL A 185 16.98 -9.09 -3.24
CA VAL A 185 17.61 -9.77 -2.10
C VAL A 185 19.14 -9.69 -2.20
N VAL A 186 19.71 -9.97 -3.37
CA VAL A 186 21.16 -9.92 -3.59
C VAL A 186 21.70 -8.50 -3.33
N LEU A 187 21.05 -7.48 -3.92
CA LEU A 187 21.42 -6.08 -3.73
C LEU A 187 21.35 -5.67 -2.24
N LEU A 188 20.34 -6.12 -1.53
CA LEU A 188 20.17 -5.84 -0.10
C LEU A 188 21.30 -6.45 0.73
N VAL A 189 21.62 -7.72 0.49
CA VAL A 189 22.64 -8.44 1.26
C VAL A 189 24.02 -7.85 1.05
N VAL A 190 24.37 -7.56 -0.22
CA VAL A 190 25.71 -7.09 -0.62
C VAL A 190 25.89 -5.58 -0.46
N GLY A 191 24.83 -4.81 -0.72
CA GLY A 191 24.96 -3.35 -0.88
C GLY A 191 24.57 -2.50 0.32
N VAL A 192 24.03 -3.09 1.39
CA VAL A 192 23.62 -2.35 2.60
C VAL A 192 24.38 -2.86 3.80
N ASP A 193 25.06 -1.95 4.49
CA ASP A 193 25.71 -2.24 5.77
C ASP A 193 24.78 -1.89 6.93
N GLU A 194 24.80 -2.69 7.99
CA GLU A 194 24.09 -2.36 9.23
C GLU A 194 24.97 -1.43 10.07
N PRO A 195 24.47 -0.25 10.48
CA PRO A 195 25.24 0.66 11.31
C PRO A 195 25.47 0.04 12.70
N ASP A 196 26.69 0.17 13.22
CA ASP A 196 27.08 -0.32 14.55
C ASP A 196 26.43 0.57 15.63
N ARG A 197 25.30 0.13 16.19
CA ARG A 197 24.54 0.88 17.21
C ARG A 197 25.14 0.83 18.61
N ARG A 198 26.15 0.02 18.86
CA ARG A 198 26.77 -0.14 20.18
C ARG A 198 27.39 1.14 20.75
N ALA A 199 27.58 2.17 19.92
CA ALA A 199 28.29 3.39 20.31
C ALA A 199 27.40 4.58 20.72
N THR A 200 26.08 4.52 20.52
CA THR A 200 25.17 5.69 20.71
C THR A 200 24.07 5.50 21.74
N ASP A 201 23.91 4.33 22.32
CA ASP A 201 22.82 4.04 23.25
C ASP A 201 23.16 4.32 24.72
N GLY A 202 23.63 5.52 25.01
CA GLY A 202 23.64 6.06 26.38
C GLY A 202 22.29 6.41 26.95
N GLU A 203 21.27 6.52 26.09
CA GLU A 203 19.86 6.71 26.48
C GLU A 203 19.00 5.73 25.68
N ALA A 204 19.00 4.45 26.10
CA ALA A 204 18.04 3.49 25.65
C ALA A 204 16.63 4.01 26.02
N SER A 205 15.96 4.68 25.08
CA SER A 205 14.52 4.83 25.12
C SER A 205 13.99 3.41 25.25
N ALA A 206 13.57 3.04 26.46
CA ALA A 206 12.98 1.74 26.77
C ALA A 206 11.96 1.46 25.69
N ALA A 207 12.21 0.42 24.88
CA ALA A 207 11.34 0.01 23.79
C ALA A 207 9.95 -0.14 24.38
N ARG A 208 9.11 0.89 24.19
CA ARG A 208 7.81 0.97 24.85
C ARG A 208 6.98 -0.11 24.18
N ARG A 209 6.80 -1.21 24.91
CA ARG A 209 5.99 -2.34 24.46
C ARG A 209 4.65 -1.78 23.99
N LEU A 210 4.21 -2.19 22.79
CA LEU A 210 2.83 -1.98 22.37
C LEU A 210 1.91 -2.53 23.47
N GLN A 211 1.42 -1.67 24.34
CA GLN A 211 0.45 -2.07 25.34
C GLN A 211 -0.92 -1.68 24.78
N PHE A 212 -1.65 -2.68 24.25
CA PHE A 212 -3.04 -2.46 23.83
C PHE A 212 -3.92 -1.91 24.97
N ALA A 213 -3.52 -2.10 26.22
CA ALA A 213 -4.13 -1.44 27.37
C ALA A 213 -4.07 0.09 27.28
N ASP A 214 -3.02 0.66 26.68
CA ASP A 214 -2.87 2.10 26.47
C ASP A 214 -3.81 2.65 25.37
N ALA A 215 -4.43 1.78 24.56
CA ALA A 215 -5.39 2.21 23.55
C ALA A 215 -6.58 3.00 24.16
N LYS A 216 -6.96 2.70 25.40
CA LYS A 216 -7.99 3.45 26.14
C LYS A 216 -7.60 4.91 26.42
N ARG A 217 -6.30 5.24 26.42
CA ARG A 217 -5.77 6.60 26.64
C ARG A 217 -5.75 7.46 25.37
N LEU A 218 -6.03 6.88 24.19
CA LEU A 218 -6.00 7.61 22.91
C LEU A 218 -7.14 8.63 22.74
N GLY A 219 -8.21 8.50 23.53
CA GLY A 219 -9.29 9.46 23.61
C GLY A 219 -10.28 9.44 22.43
N SER A 220 -11.36 10.22 22.57
CA SER A 220 -12.48 10.21 21.64
C SER A 220 -12.13 10.78 20.25
N ARG A 221 -11.24 11.78 20.18
CA ARG A 221 -10.80 12.34 18.88
C ARG A 221 -10.13 11.30 18.00
N PHE A 222 -9.24 10.50 18.57
CA PHE A 222 -8.60 9.40 17.87
C PHE A 222 -9.63 8.35 17.43
N ALA A 223 -10.56 7.97 18.32
CA ALA A 223 -11.61 7.00 18.00
C ALA A 223 -12.45 7.44 16.79
N VAL A 224 -12.83 8.73 16.70
CA VAL A 224 -13.58 9.27 15.55
C VAL A 224 -12.74 9.22 14.26
N VAL A 225 -11.44 9.60 14.32
CA VAL A 225 -10.54 9.53 13.16
C VAL A 225 -10.42 8.09 12.66
N VAL A 226 -10.26 7.11 13.56
CA VAL A 226 -10.17 5.69 13.21
C VAL A 226 -11.50 5.18 12.65
N ALA A 227 -12.64 5.59 13.21
CA ALA A 227 -13.96 5.20 12.69
C ALA A 227 -14.18 5.72 11.26
N ILE A 228 -13.86 6.99 10.99
CA ILE A 228 -13.93 7.56 9.63
C ILE A 228 -13.00 6.80 8.69
N ALA A 229 -11.77 6.53 9.11
CA ALA A 229 -10.81 5.78 8.32
C ALA A 229 -11.26 4.33 8.06
N ALA A 230 -11.91 3.68 9.03
CA ALA A 230 -12.47 2.34 8.85
C ALA A 230 -13.58 2.32 7.80
N VAL A 231 -14.53 3.28 7.85
CA VAL A 231 -15.60 3.39 6.84
C VAL A 231 -15.03 3.69 5.47
N LEU A 232 -14.02 4.58 5.39
CA LEU A 232 -13.31 4.85 4.13
C LEU A 232 -12.57 3.61 3.61
N THR A 233 -11.98 2.83 4.49
CA THR A 233 -11.28 1.58 4.10
C THR A 233 -12.30 0.52 3.63
N LEU A 234 -13.50 0.48 4.22
CA LEU A 234 -14.60 -0.36 3.72
C LEU A 234 -15.05 0.03 2.31
N ALA A 235 -14.94 1.31 1.95
CA ALA A 235 -15.23 1.78 0.59
C ALA A 235 -14.10 1.45 -0.40
N ARG A 236 -12.89 1.19 0.08
CA ARG A 236 -11.68 0.91 -0.70
C ARG A 236 -11.35 -0.58 -0.64
N PHE A 237 -12.10 -1.38 -1.37
CA PHE A 237 -11.78 -2.80 -1.58
C PHE A 237 -10.47 -2.99 -2.36
N SER A 238 -10.01 -4.22 -2.53
CA SER A 238 -8.77 -4.54 -3.25
C SER A 238 -8.77 -3.98 -4.68
N GLU A 239 -7.64 -3.41 -5.09
CA GLU A 239 -7.39 -2.91 -6.46
C GLU A 239 -7.52 -4.02 -7.52
N ALA A 240 -7.49 -5.29 -7.11
CA ALA A 240 -7.79 -6.44 -7.95
C ALA A 240 -9.13 -6.31 -8.70
N PHE A 241 -10.15 -5.73 -8.05
CA PHE A 241 -11.47 -5.52 -8.67
C PHE A 241 -11.46 -4.48 -9.80
N LEU A 242 -10.48 -3.56 -9.84
CA LEU A 242 -10.30 -2.64 -10.97
C LEU A 242 -9.86 -3.41 -12.22
N VAL A 243 -8.90 -4.32 -12.06
CA VAL A 243 -8.39 -5.18 -13.15
C VAL A 243 -9.49 -6.13 -13.63
N LEU A 244 -10.25 -6.73 -12.71
CA LEU A 244 -11.37 -7.59 -13.02
C LEU A 244 -12.48 -6.82 -13.76
N ARG A 245 -12.77 -5.57 -13.34
CA ARG A 245 -13.74 -4.73 -14.05
C ARG A 245 -13.28 -4.36 -15.45
N ALA A 246 -11.98 -4.06 -15.64
CA ALA A 246 -11.42 -3.81 -16.95
C ALA A 246 -11.64 -5.01 -17.88
N ARG A 247 -11.46 -6.23 -17.39
CA ARG A 247 -11.72 -7.46 -18.12
C ARG A 247 -13.21 -7.65 -18.43
N ASP A 248 -14.07 -7.41 -17.44
CA ASP A 248 -15.53 -7.53 -17.55
C ASP A 248 -16.13 -6.60 -18.62
N VAL A 249 -15.59 -5.38 -18.77
CA VAL A 249 -16.01 -4.43 -19.82
C VAL A 249 -15.35 -4.67 -21.18
N GLY A 250 -14.66 -5.81 -21.37
CA GLY A 250 -14.19 -6.29 -22.66
C GLY A 250 -12.71 -6.00 -22.98
N LEU A 251 -11.89 -5.51 -22.07
CA LEU A 251 -10.45 -5.43 -22.34
C LEU A 251 -9.88 -6.84 -22.46
N ALA A 252 -8.93 -7.01 -23.39
CA ALA A 252 -8.15 -8.24 -23.48
C ALA A 252 -7.35 -8.48 -22.20
N ILE A 253 -7.03 -9.74 -21.86
CA ILE A 253 -6.24 -10.10 -20.67
C ILE A 253 -4.95 -9.31 -20.60
N ALA A 254 -4.23 -9.18 -21.72
CA ALA A 254 -2.99 -8.43 -21.79
C ALA A 254 -3.17 -6.91 -21.62
N ALA A 255 -4.37 -6.38 -21.90
CA ALA A 255 -4.66 -4.96 -21.78
C ALA A 255 -5.29 -4.58 -20.42
N ALA A 256 -5.89 -5.52 -19.70
CA ALA A 256 -6.54 -5.23 -18.42
C ALA A 256 -5.61 -4.56 -17.38
N PRO A 257 -4.32 -4.90 -17.26
CA PRO A 257 -3.41 -4.23 -16.32
C PRO A 257 -3.14 -2.75 -16.61
N TRP A 258 -3.53 -2.21 -17.79
CA TRP A 258 -3.41 -0.78 -18.07
C TRP A 258 -4.16 0.09 -17.06
N VAL A 259 -5.23 -0.44 -16.44
CA VAL A 259 -5.93 0.30 -15.37
C VAL A 259 -5.02 0.55 -14.15
N MET A 260 -4.14 -0.41 -13.81
CA MET A 260 -3.18 -0.23 -12.72
C MET A 260 -2.05 0.72 -13.12
N VAL A 261 -1.59 0.68 -14.36
CA VAL A 261 -0.61 1.66 -14.88
C VAL A 261 -1.19 3.08 -14.78
N ALA A 262 -2.41 3.29 -15.26
CA ALA A 262 -3.08 4.58 -15.24
C ALA A 262 -3.32 5.08 -13.81
N MET A 263 -3.80 4.21 -12.92
CA MET A 263 -4.00 4.49 -11.51
C MET A 263 -2.68 4.91 -10.83
N SER A 264 -1.64 4.09 -10.97
CA SER A 264 -0.33 4.33 -10.33
C SER A 264 0.36 5.58 -10.88
N ALA A 265 0.23 5.87 -12.18
CA ALA A 265 0.79 7.07 -12.79
C ALA A 265 0.13 8.35 -12.24
N VAL A 266 -1.20 8.37 -12.12
CA VAL A 266 -1.92 9.51 -11.53
C VAL A 266 -1.60 9.64 -10.05
N TYR A 267 -1.59 8.53 -9.30
CA TYR A 267 -1.16 8.52 -7.90
C TYR A 267 0.22 9.15 -7.72
N ALA A 268 1.19 8.72 -8.54
CA ALA A 268 2.55 9.25 -8.54
C ALA A 268 2.61 10.76 -8.77
N ALA A 269 1.92 11.23 -9.81
CA ALA A 269 1.92 12.64 -10.22
C ALA A 269 1.28 13.56 -9.15
N VAL A 270 0.28 13.04 -8.42
CA VAL A 270 -0.52 13.83 -7.47
C VAL A 270 0.05 13.82 -6.06
N SER A 271 0.71 12.73 -5.63
CA SER A 271 1.11 12.53 -4.22
C SER A 271 2.01 13.66 -3.69
N TYR A 272 3.03 14.08 -4.45
CA TYR A 272 3.93 15.15 -4.02
C TYR A 272 3.25 16.54 -3.98
N PRO A 273 2.55 17.00 -5.03
CA PRO A 273 1.80 18.26 -4.99
C PRO A 273 0.76 18.29 -3.86
N ALA A 274 0.05 17.18 -3.62
CA ALA A 274 -0.94 17.08 -2.55
C ALA A 274 -0.29 17.22 -1.17
N GLY A 275 0.82 16.54 -0.92
CA GLY A 275 1.58 16.68 0.32
C GLY A 275 2.03 18.11 0.57
N SER A 276 2.64 18.75 -0.43
CA SER A 276 3.07 20.15 -0.34
C SER A 276 1.91 21.13 -0.09
N ALA A 277 0.75 20.90 -0.70
CA ALA A 277 -0.44 21.70 -0.45
C ALA A 277 -1.04 21.46 0.95
N ALA A 278 -0.95 20.22 1.45
CA ALA A 278 -1.36 19.89 2.81
C ALA A 278 -0.55 20.66 3.87
N ASP A 279 0.76 20.76 3.69
CA ASP A 279 1.66 21.53 4.56
C ASP A 279 1.31 23.03 4.61
N ARG A 280 0.69 23.54 3.53
CA ARG A 280 0.16 24.92 3.45
C ARG A 280 -1.23 25.09 4.07
N GLY A 281 -1.77 24.07 4.74
CA GLY A 281 -3.07 24.13 5.43
C GLY A 281 -4.27 23.69 4.57
N TYR A 282 -4.08 23.21 3.34
CA TYR A 282 -5.18 22.73 2.48
C TYR A 282 -5.60 21.30 2.78
N GLY A 283 -5.01 20.62 3.77
CA GLY A 283 -5.25 19.20 4.10
C GLY A 283 -6.73 18.78 4.10
N PRO A 284 -7.64 19.46 4.85
CA PRO A 284 -9.06 19.09 4.88
C PRO A 284 -9.76 19.20 3.52
N LYS A 285 -9.39 20.22 2.70
CA LYS A 285 -9.95 20.39 1.34
C LYS A 285 -9.48 19.28 0.40
N LEU A 286 -8.20 18.91 0.49
CA LEU A 286 -7.61 17.84 -0.31
C LEU A 286 -8.23 16.48 0.05
N LEU A 287 -8.43 16.21 1.34
CA LEU A 287 -9.10 14.99 1.78
C LEU A 287 -10.53 14.93 1.25
N SER A 288 -11.28 16.04 1.34
CA SER A 288 -12.63 16.13 0.80
C SER A 288 -12.65 15.92 -0.74
N ALA A 289 -11.74 16.56 -1.47
CA ALA A 289 -11.60 16.38 -2.92
C ALA A 289 -11.25 14.93 -3.28
N GLY A 290 -10.39 14.29 -2.50
CA GLY A 290 -10.06 12.88 -2.67
C GLY A 290 -11.26 11.95 -2.45
N LEU A 291 -12.11 12.22 -1.45
CA LEU A 291 -13.35 11.45 -1.23
C LEU A 291 -14.34 11.62 -2.39
N VAL A 292 -14.52 12.84 -2.87
CA VAL A 292 -15.35 13.12 -4.06
C VAL A 292 -14.78 12.39 -5.29
N SER A 293 -13.45 12.38 -5.45
CA SER A 293 -12.79 11.65 -6.54
C SER A 293 -13.07 10.14 -6.46
N LEU A 294 -13.08 9.54 -5.27
CA LEU A 294 -13.41 8.11 -5.10
C LEU A 294 -14.88 7.83 -5.45
N VAL A 295 -15.81 8.68 -5.01
CA VAL A 295 -17.23 8.55 -5.41
C VAL A 295 -17.34 8.60 -6.93
N ALA A 296 -16.68 9.58 -7.58
CA ALA A 296 -16.68 9.70 -9.03
C ALA A 296 -16.05 8.49 -9.73
N ALA A 297 -14.92 7.98 -9.19
CA ALA A 297 -14.25 6.79 -9.68
C ALA A 297 -15.19 5.57 -9.69
N ASP A 298 -15.82 5.31 -8.54
CA ASP A 298 -16.74 4.20 -8.38
C ASP A 298 -17.97 4.32 -9.29
N LEU A 299 -18.56 5.51 -9.42
CA LEU A 299 -19.68 5.75 -10.34
C LEU A 299 -19.28 5.55 -11.81
N VAL A 300 -18.08 5.99 -12.21
CA VAL A 300 -17.55 5.78 -13.56
C VAL A 300 -17.33 4.28 -13.80
N LEU A 301 -16.72 3.57 -12.85
CA LEU A 301 -16.48 2.13 -12.93
C LEU A 301 -17.80 1.32 -12.96
N ALA A 302 -18.77 1.69 -12.12
CA ALA A 302 -20.10 1.05 -12.13
C ALA A 302 -20.77 1.15 -13.50
N ASN A 303 -20.69 2.29 -14.16
CA ASN A 303 -21.35 2.57 -15.43
C ASN A 303 -20.46 2.38 -16.67
N ALA A 304 -19.20 1.95 -16.50
CA ALA A 304 -18.29 1.69 -17.60
C ALA A 304 -18.86 0.62 -18.53
N THR A 305 -18.92 0.93 -19.83
CA THR A 305 -19.36 0.04 -20.91
C THR A 305 -18.21 -0.40 -21.81
N GLY A 306 -16.99 0.06 -21.53
CA GLY A 306 -15.79 -0.27 -22.29
C GLY A 306 -14.53 0.16 -21.59
N GLY A 307 -13.38 -0.17 -22.19
CA GLY A 307 -12.07 0.02 -21.60
C GLY A 307 -11.73 1.47 -21.21
N ALA A 308 -12.18 2.46 -22.00
CA ALA A 308 -11.96 3.87 -21.70
C ALA A 308 -12.58 4.28 -20.36
N GLY A 309 -13.81 3.81 -20.06
CA GLY A 309 -14.44 4.04 -18.78
C GLY A 309 -13.72 3.37 -17.61
N ALA A 310 -13.21 2.14 -17.81
CA ALA A 310 -12.43 1.46 -16.78
C ALA A 310 -11.11 2.20 -16.48
N VAL A 311 -10.40 2.67 -17.51
CA VAL A 311 -9.16 3.45 -17.35
C VAL A 311 -9.44 4.79 -16.67
N LEU A 312 -10.49 5.52 -17.08
CA LEU A 312 -10.86 6.79 -16.44
C LEU A 312 -11.20 6.59 -14.97
N GLY A 313 -11.99 5.56 -14.63
CA GLY A 313 -12.31 5.24 -13.24
C GLY A 313 -11.07 4.91 -12.43
N ALA A 314 -10.13 4.14 -12.98
CA ALA A 314 -8.86 3.84 -12.34
C ALA A 314 -7.97 5.10 -12.15
N MET A 315 -7.95 6.03 -13.11
CA MET A 315 -7.27 7.32 -12.96
C MET A 315 -7.85 8.15 -11.79
N LEU A 316 -9.17 8.20 -11.68
CA LEU A 316 -9.86 8.87 -10.56
C LEU A 316 -9.58 8.18 -9.23
N TRP A 317 -9.45 6.84 -9.22
CA TRP A 317 -9.02 6.08 -8.04
C TRP A 317 -7.59 6.45 -7.64
N GLY A 318 -6.66 6.52 -8.59
CA GLY A 318 -5.28 7.00 -8.37
C GLY A 318 -5.23 8.43 -7.84
N LEU A 319 -6.07 9.33 -8.37
CA LEU A 319 -6.24 10.69 -7.86
C LEU A 319 -6.69 10.70 -6.40
N HIS A 320 -7.72 9.90 -6.07
CA HIS A 320 -8.15 9.70 -4.68
C HIS A 320 -6.99 9.29 -3.78
N MET A 321 -6.23 8.27 -4.17
CA MET A 321 -5.10 7.78 -3.38
C MET A 321 -4.04 8.87 -3.15
N GLY A 322 -3.66 9.61 -4.18
CA GLY A 322 -2.69 10.70 -4.10
C GLY A 322 -3.13 11.84 -3.17
N LEU A 323 -4.43 12.12 -3.15
CA LEU A 323 -5.00 13.17 -2.30
C LEU A 323 -5.22 12.74 -0.84
N THR A 324 -5.30 11.44 -0.52
CA THR A 324 -5.78 10.99 0.80
C THR A 324 -4.78 10.20 1.64
N GLN A 325 -3.92 9.37 1.06
CA GLN A 325 -3.09 8.41 1.82
C GLN A 325 -2.15 9.10 2.83
N GLY A 326 -1.43 10.12 2.41
CA GLY A 326 -0.54 10.89 3.29
C GLY A 326 -1.29 11.65 4.38
N LEU A 327 -2.46 12.19 4.03
CA LEU A 327 -3.27 12.99 4.95
C LEU A 327 -3.91 12.17 6.07
N LEU A 328 -4.38 10.97 5.79
CA LEU A 328 -4.93 10.06 6.82
C LEU A 328 -3.88 9.72 7.87
N SER A 329 -2.66 9.39 7.44
CA SER A 329 -1.54 9.12 8.36
C SER A 329 -1.20 10.35 9.22
N ALA A 330 -1.22 11.56 8.64
CA ALA A 330 -1.00 12.80 9.37
C ALA A 330 -2.11 13.07 10.40
N LEU A 331 -3.38 12.81 10.06
CA LEU A 331 -4.52 12.94 10.99
C LEU A 331 -4.40 11.97 12.18
N VAL A 332 -4.01 10.73 11.93
CA VAL A 332 -3.75 9.74 13.00
C VAL A 332 -2.64 10.24 13.92
N ALA A 333 -1.52 10.69 13.36
CA ALA A 333 -0.41 11.23 14.15
C ALA A 333 -0.79 12.46 14.99
N ALA A 334 -1.64 13.35 14.44
CA ALA A 334 -2.11 14.56 15.11
C ALA A 334 -3.21 14.32 16.17
N SER A 335 -3.93 13.19 16.05
CA SER A 335 -5.01 12.84 16.98
C SER A 335 -4.53 12.08 18.23
N ALA A 336 -3.28 11.59 18.22
CA ALA A 336 -2.71 10.80 19.29
C ALA A 336 -1.67 11.58 20.11
N PRO A 337 -1.58 11.36 21.44
CA PRO A 337 -0.50 11.89 22.28
C PRO A 337 0.88 11.46 21.71
N PRO A 338 1.92 12.31 21.79
CA PRO A 338 3.24 12.01 21.23
C PRO A 338 3.84 10.69 21.72
N ASP A 339 3.58 10.35 22.99
CA ASP A 339 4.07 9.12 23.64
C ASP A 339 3.29 7.86 23.23
N LEU A 340 2.11 7.99 22.61
CA LEU A 340 1.25 6.88 22.19
C LEU A 340 1.11 6.75 20.68
N ARG A 341 1.87 7.50 19.88
CA ARG A 341 1.78 7.45 18.41
C ARG A 341 2.00 6.05 17.84
N GLY A 342 2.95 5.29 18.39
CA GLY A 342 3.18 3.89 17.97
C GLY A 342 1.94 3.01 18.19
N THR A 343 1.32 3.10 19.37
CA THR A 343 0.07 2.40 19.70
C THR A 343 -1.08 2.87 18.80
N ALA A 344 -1.18 4.17 18.53
CA ALA A 344 -2.20 4.72 17.63
C ALA A 344 -2.10 4.17 16.21
N PHE A 345 -0.90 4.16 15.62
CA PHE A 345 -0.67 3.52 14.30
C PHE A 345 -0.91 2.02 14.33
N GLY A 346 -0.60 1.35 15.44
CA GLY A 346 -0.90 -0.07 15.64
C GLY A 346 -2.41 -0.34 15.57
N VAL A 347 -3.21 0.39 16.38
CA VAL A 347 -4.68 0.27 16.38
C VAL A 347 -5.27 0.67 15.02
N PHE A 348 -4.79 1.76 14.42
CA PHE A 348 -5.23 2.21 13.10
C PHE A 348 -5.01 1.13 12.03
N ASN A 349 -3.80 0.56 11.94
CA ASN A 349 -3.48 -0.46 10.95
C ASN A 349 -4.27 -1.75 11.17
N LEU A 350 -4.50 -2.15 12.43
CA LEU A 350 -5.31 -3.32 12.76
C LEU A 350 -6.77 -3.13 12.30
N VAL A 351 -7.37 -1.99 12.65
CA VAL A 351 -8.76 -1.66 12.27
C VAL A 351 -8.90 -1.55 10.76
N CYS A 352 -7.97 -0.85 10.08
CA CYS A 352 -7.97 -0.76 8.62
C CYS A 352 -7.71 -2.11 7.94
N GLY A 353 -6.87 -2.98 8.52
CA GLY A 353 -6.65 -4.33 8.01
C GLY A 353 -7.93 -5.17 8.03
N VAL A 354 -8.63 -5.19 9.16
CA VAL A 354 -9.93 -5.88 9.29
C VAL A 354 -10.99 -5.27 8.36
N ALA A 355 -11.04 -3.95 8.27
CA ALA A 355 -11.97 -3.26 7.36
C ALA A 355 -11.69 -3.58 5.89
N LEU A 356 -10.42 -3.66 5.48
CA LEU A 356 -10.02 -3.98 4.11
C LEU A 356 -10.36 -5.43 3.73
N LEU A 357 -10.19 -6.37 4.68
CA LEU A 357 -10.66 -7.76 4.51
C LEU A 357 -12.18 -7.77 4.28
N ALA A 358 -12.94 -7.13 5.18
CA ALA A 358 -14.40 -7.06 5.07
C ALA A 358 -14.85 -6.38 3.75
N ALA A 359 -14.16 -5.30 3.35
CA ALA A 359 -14.41 -4.61 2.09
C ALA A 359 -14.23 -5.51 0.87
N SER A 360 -13.13 -6.26 0.82
CA SER A 360 -12.81 -7.12 -0.33
C SER A 360 -13.75 -8.33 -0.40
N VAL A 361 -14.14 -8.90 0.75
CA VAL A 361 -15.15 -9.96 0.84
C VAL A 361 -16.53 -9.46 0.39
N LEU A 362 -16.94 -8.28 0.88
CA LEU A 362 -18.20 -7.63 0.48
C LEU A 362 -18.21 -7.33 -1.01
N ALA A 363 -17.11 -6.80 -1.55
CA ALA A 363 -16.97 -6.50 -2.98
C ALA A 363 -17.16 -7.75 -3.85
N GLY A 364 -16.49 -8.85 -3.48
CA GLY A 364 -16.62 -10.12 -4.19
C GLY A 364 -18.02 -10.72 -4.09
N TRP A 365 -18.64 -10.66 -2.90
CA TRP A 365 -20.02 -11.13 -2.70
C TRP A 365 -21.03 -10.32 -3.53
N LEU A 366 -20.93 -8.99 -3.50
CA LEU A 366 -21.80 -8.11 -4.29
C LEU A 366 -21.67 -8.38 -5.79
N TRP A 367 -20.43 -8.62 -6.24
CA TRP A 367 -20.15 -8.93 -7.63
C TRP A 367 -20.84 -10.24 -8.07
N ASP A 368 -20.68 -11.31 -7.28
CA ASP A 368 -21.27 -12.62 -7.60
C ASP A 368 -22.81 -12.60 -7.49
N ALA A 369 -23.35 -11.89 -6.48
CA ALA A 369 -24.79 -11.89 -6.20
C ALA A 369 -25.61 -10.93 -7.09
N PHE A 370 -25.06 -9.74 -7.38
CA PHE A 370 -25.80 -8.66 -8.04
C PHE A 370 -25.10 -8.13 -9.30
N GLY A 371 -23.88 -8.58 -9.57
CA GLY A 371 -23.07 -8.16 -10.70
C GLY A 371 -22.08 -7.03 -10.38
N PRO A 372 -21.12 -6.79 -11.30
CA PRO A 372 -19.96 -5.92 -11.06
C PRO A 372 -20.34 -4.48 -10.70
N ARG A 373 -21.43 -3.94 -11.25
CA ARG A 373 -21.87 -2.56 -10.99
C ARG A 373 -22.17 -2.30 -9.52
N PHE A 374 -22.76 -3.28 -8.84
CA PHE A 374 -23.16 -3.12 -7.43
C PHE A 374 -21.98 -3.05 -6.47
N THR A 375 -20.86 -3.71 -6.78
CA THR A 375 -19.60 -3.56 -6.05
C THR A 375 -19.18 -2.09 -5.99
N PHE A 376 -19.18 -1.41 -7.13
CA PHE A 376 -18.74 -0.01 -7.22
C PHE A 376 -19.81 0.96 -6.69
N TYR A 377 -21.11 0.69 -6.87
CA TYR A 377 -22.15 1.51 -6.23
C TYR A 377 -22.08 1.44 -4.71
N ALA A 378 -21.79 0.28 -4.14
CA ALA A 378 -21.59 0.13 -2.71
C ALA A 378 -20.35 0.92 -2.23
N GLY A 379 -19.23 0.87 -2.98
CA GLY A 379 -18.05 1.69 -2.73
C GLY A 379 -18.36 3.19 -2.71
N ALA A 380 -19.07 3.69 -3.75
CA ALA A 380 -19.52 5.08 -3.82
C ALA A 380 -20.39 5.48 -2.63
N GLY A 381 -21.35 4.62 -2.24
CA GLY A 381 -22.23 4.86 -1.09
C GLY A 381 -21.47 4.94 0.25
N LEU A 382 -20.57 3.98 0.50
CA LEU A 382 -19.76 3.96 1.70
C LEU A 382 -18.80 5.17 1.74
N THR A 383 -18.23 5.54 0.59
CA THR A 383 -17.38 6.76 0.49
C THR A 383 -18.18 8.02 0.80
N ALA A 384 -19.41 8.13 0.29
CA ALA A 384 -20.28 9.26 0.59
C ALA A 384 -20.60 9.37 2.08
N VAL A 385 -20.88 8.25 2.75
CA VAL A 385 -21.08 8.18 4.20
C VAL A 385 -19.82 8.64 4.95
N ALA A 386 -18.64 8.14 4.55
CA ALA A 386 -17.38 8.57 5.15
C ALA A 386 -17.12 10.08 4.95
N TRP A 387 -17.45 10.61 3.77
CA TRP A 387 -17.30 12.03 3.45
C TRP A 387 -18.22 12.91 4.30
N VAL A 388 -19.49 12.53 4.44
CA VAL A 388 -20.45 13.22 5.31
C VAL A 388 -19.95 13.21 6.77
N GLY A 389 -19.50 12.07 7.28
CA GLY A 389 -18.90 11.95 8.61
C GLY A 389 -17.69 12.88 8.81
N PHE A 390 -16.83 12.97 7.80
CA PHE A 390 -15.68 13.87 7.82
C PHE A 390 -16.08 15.36 7.87
N LEU A 391 -17.11 15.78 7.12
CA LEU A 391 -17.62 17.15 7.14
C LEU A 391 -18.17 17.55 8.52
N PHE A 392 -18.89 16.65 9.18
CA PHE A 392 -19.37 16.87 10.54
C PHE A 392 -18.24 16.97 11.57
N TYR A 393 -17.23 16.11 11.46
CA TYR A 393 -16.03 16.17 12.30
C TYR A 393 -15.29 17.51 12.17
N GLY A 394 -15.12 18.00 10.95
CA GLY A 394 -14.45 19.27 10.68
C GLY A 394 -15.20 20.48 11.27
N ARG A 395 -16.54 20.47 11.23
CA ARG A 395 -17.38 21.52 11.83
C ARG A 395 -17.31 21.50 13.37
N GLY A 396 -17.33 20.33 13.99
CA GLY A 396 -17.19 20.16 15.43
C GLY A 396 -15.83 20.66 15.94
N ALA A 397 -14.75 20.35 15.25
CA ALA A 397 -13.40 20.80 15.59
C ALA A 397 -13.22 22.34 15.45
N ALA A 398 -13.91 22.97 14.49
CA ALA A 398 -13.89 24.42 14.29
C ALA A 398 -14.67 25.17 15.42
N ASN A 399 -15.76 24.59 15.88
CA ASN A 399 -16.57 25.18 16.97
C ASN A 399 -15.85 25.13 18.33
N LEU A 400 -14.99 24.13 18.57
CA LEU A 400 -14.18 24.01 19.78
C LEU A 400 -12.94 24.93 19.81
N ARG A 401 -12.63 25.60 18.70
CA ARG A 401 -11.53 26.60 18.57
C ARG A 401 -12.02 28.05 18.64
N ARG A 402 -13.32 28.30 18.74
CA ARG A 402 -13.85 29.63 19.01
C ARG A 402 -13.80 29.87 20.51
N PRO A 403 -13.11 30.95 20.96
CA PRO A 403 -13.02 31.32 22.37
C PRO A 403 -14.39 31.61 23.00
#